data_65febfe1e714062c262843137f66dae8
#
_entry.id   65febfe1e714062c262843137f66dae8
#
_cell.length_a   1.000
_cell.length_b   1.000
_cell.length_c   1.000
_cell.angle_alpha   90.00
_cell.angle_beta   90.00
_cell.angle_gamma   90.00
#
_symmetry.space_group_name_H-M   'P 1'
#
loop_
_entity.id
_entity.type
_entity.pdbx_description
1 polymer ?
#
loop_
_entity_poly.entity_id
_entity_poly.type
_entity_poly.pdbx_seq_one_letter_code
_entity_poly.pdbx_strand_id
1 'polypeptide(L)'
;MSQKCQHARDLWSQLDALRLGMNYSKEDVNKLQVLVDDCYGESHPGSFHLNQLGDEAVLGVHESGGRAVRHHVTDICDGWGQGHDGMNYILASREAIANMVEIHASVVPYDAGILISSCDKSIPAHLIAAARLNLPLLHIPGGSMRPAPNMSTSDLGGITAKLKKGEIGIQQVEAMQQCGCPTAGACQFMGTASTMQCMSEALGWPCQAALCCHRPWRKFAALPEPQATRRCIWRRKISPPIRS
;
A
#
# COMPACT_ATOMS: atom_id res chain seq x y z
N MET A 1 -11.30 -18.80 15.99
CA MET A 1 -10.72 -17.46 16.26
C MET A 1 -11.84 -16.61 16.78
N SER A 2 -11.66 -15.97 17.92
CA SER A 2 -12.58 -14.93 18.39
C SER A 2 -12.54 -13.77 17.37
N GLN A 3 -13.69 -13.41 16.83
CA GLN A 3 -13.83 -12.23 15.99
C GLN A 3 -13.68 -11.01 16.89
N LYS A 4 -12.60 -10.25 16.74
CA LYS A 4 -12.37 -9.04 17.57
C LYS A 4 -13.54 -8.07 17.48
N CYS A 5 -14.10 -7.96 16.28
CA CYS A 5 -15.25 -7.12 16.02
C CYS A 5 -16.49 -7.59 16.77
N GLN A 6 -16.80 -8.89 16.78
CA GLN A 6 -17.95 -9.42 17.51
C GLN A 6 -17.75 -9.23 19.02
N HIS A 7 -16.57 -9.54 19.53
CA HIS A 7 -16.27 -9.33 20.95
C HIS A 7 -16.45 -7.87 21.38
N ALA A 8 -16.02 -6.91 20.58
CA ALA A 8 -16.22 -5.49 20.88
C ALA A 8 -17.70 -5.10 20.90
N ARG A 9 -18.53 -5.69 20.04
CA ARG A 9 -19.99 -5.48 20.01
C ARG A 9 -20.67 -6.06 21.23
N ASP A 10 -20.20 -7.21 21.71
CA ASP A 10 -20.72 -7.84 22.94
C ASP A 10 -20.44 -6.97 24.17
N LEU A 11 -19.31 -6.25 24.17
CA LEU A 11 -18.96 -5.30 25.22
C LEU A 11 -19.71 -3.96 25.11
N TRP A 12 -19.98 -3.51 23.89
CA TRP A 12 -20.52 -2.18 23.63
C TRP A 12 -21.45 -2.16 22.42
N SER A 13 -22.72 -2.43 22.64
CA SER A 13 -23.74 -2.59 21.58
C SER A 13 -23.95 -1.34 20.71
N GLN A 14 -23.56 -0.15 21.19
CA GLN A 14 -23.67 1.10 20.43
C GLN A 14 -22.77 1.12 19.18
N LEU A 15 -21.78 0.23 19.05
CA LEU A 15 -20.98 0.09 17.84
C LEU A 15 -21.82 -0.20 16.60
N ASP A 16 -22.92 -0.93 16.77
CA ASP A 16 -23.83 -1.22 15.67
C ASP A 16 -24.55 0.04 15.18
N ALA A 17 -24.91 0.97 16.07
CA ALA A 17 -25.50 2.24 15.68
C ALA A 17 -24.56 3.08 14.79
N LEU A 18 -23.26 3.08 15.09
CA LEU A 18 -22.26 3.77 14.27
C LEU A 18 -22.17 3.18 12.86
N ARG A 19 -22.21 1.86 12.75
CA ARG A 19 -22.17 1.15 11.46
C ARG A 19 -23.45 1.35 10.66
N LEU A 20 -24.59 1.24 11.29
CA LEU A 20 -25.89 1.51 10.65
C LEU A 20 -25.96 2.95 10.14
N GLY A 21 -25.38 3.91 10.87
CA GLY A 21 -25.23 5.31 10.44
C GLY A 21 -24.35 5.49 9.18
N MET A 22 -23.52 4.50 8.86
CA MET A 22 -22.73 4.43 7.61
C MET A 22 -23.41 3.58 6.52
N ASN A 23 -24.72 3.38 6.59
CA ASN A 23 -25.50 2.55 5.65
C ASN A 23 -25.11 1.06 5.64
N TYR A 24 -24.62 0.51 6.75
CA TYR A 24 -24.46 -0.92 6.88
C TYR A 24 -25.83 -1.58 7.06
N SER A 25 -26.02 -2.72 6.42
CA SER A 25 -27.16 -3.59 6.74
C SER A 25 -26.91 -4.37 8.04
N LYS A 26 -27.96 -4.93 8.63
CA LYS A 26 -27.82 -5.83 9.77
C LYS A 26 -26.95 -7.06 9.44
N GLU A 27 -26.94 -7.48 8.18
CA GLU A 27 -26.08 -8.56 7.71
C GLU A 27 -24.62 -8.13 7.68
N ASP A 28 -24.33 -6.92 7.17
CA ASP A 28 -22.97 -6.38 7.11
C ASP A 28 -22.30 -6.24 8.48
N VAL A 29 -23.09 -5.89 9.49
CA VAL A 29 -22.58 -5.77 10.86
C VAL A 29 -22.09 -7.12 11.41
N ASN A 30 -22.65 -8.22 10.94
CA ASN A 30 -22.31 -9.58 11.36
C ASN A 30 -21.19 -10.24 10.52
N LYS A 31 -20.77 -9.60 9.41
CA LYS A 31 -19.65 -10.07 8.58
C LYS A 31 -18.31 -9.81 9.27
N LEU A 32 -17.27 -10.54 8.86
CA LEU A 32 -15.90 -10.21 9.21
C LEU A 32 -15.57 -8.80 8.71
N GLN A 33 -15.09 -7.95 9.61
CA GLN A 33 -14.70 -6.58 9.29
C GLN A 33 -13.23 -6.55 8.89
N VAL A 34 -12.96 -6.17 7.65
CA VAL A 34 -11.63 -6.19 7.05
C VAL A 34 -11.17 -4.77 6.73
N LEU A 35 -10.11 -4.32 7.39
CA LEU A 35 -9.44 -3.07 7.04
C LEU A 35 -8.86 -3.18 5.63
N VAL A 36 -9.11 -2.19 4.79
CA VAL A 36 -8.38 -1.96 3.54
C VAL A 36 -7.76 -0.58 3.63
N ASP A 37 -6.47 -0.55 3.97
CA ASP A 37 -5.72 0.69 4.11
C ASP A 37 -4.79 0.89 2.91
N ASP A 38 -4.84 2.05 2.30
CA ASP A 38 -3.96 2.39 1.19
C ASP A 38 -3.33 3.77 1.33
N CYS A 39 -2.15 3.92 0.72
CA CYS A 39 -1.40 5.16 0.67
C CYS A 39 -1.70 5.96 -0.60
N TYR A 40 -2.95 5.96 -1.06
CA TYR A 40 -3.34 6.73 -2.24
C TYR A 40 -3.14 8.23 -2.04
N GLY A 41 -2.67 8.88 -3.09
CA GLY A 41 -2.56 10.33 -3.19
C GLY A 41 -2.07 10.74 -4.57
N GLU A 42 -2.37 11.97 -4.97
CA GLU A 42 -2.08 12.49 -6.31
C GLU A 42 -0.79 13.33 -6.36
N SER A 43 -0.01 13.30 -5.29
CA SER A 43 1.22 14.10 -5.20
C SER A 43 2.40 13.50 -5.94
N HIS A 44 2.43 12.18 -6.18
CA HIS A 44 3.55 11.52 -6.85
C HIS A 44 3.15 10.19 -7.52
N PRO A 45 3.92 9.74 -8.53
CA PRO A 45 3.59 8.53 -9.27
C PRO A 45 3.52 7.24 -8.42
N GLY A 46 4.23 7.20 -7.29
CA GLY A 46 4.28 6.03 -6.41
C GLY A 46 2.95 5.71 -5.75
N SER A 47 2.12 6.72 -5.44
CA SER A 47 0.84 6.55 -4.77
C SER A 47 -0.37 6.73 -5.69
N PHE A 48 -0.21 7.38 -6.81
CA PHE A 48 -1.27 7.83 -7.72
C PHE A 48 -2.26 6.74 -8.17
N HIS A 49 -1.85 5.50 -8.25
CA HIS A 49 -2.66 4.38 -8.73
C HIS A 49 -3.19 3.47 -7.62
N LEU A 50 -2.85 3.72 -6.36
CA LEU A 50 -3.15 2.80 -5.26
C LEU A 50 -4.65 2.72 -4.93
N ASN A 51 -5.43 3.77 -5.24
CA ASN A 51 -6.88 3.74 -5.09
C ASN A 51 -7.54 2.61 -5.89
N GLN A 52 -7.03 2.32 -7.09
CA GLN A 52 -7.55 1.25 -7.94
C GLN A 52 -7.27 -0.13 -7.34
N LEU A 53 -6.07 -0.32 -6.76
CA LEU A 53 -5.76 -1.54 -6.02
C LEU A 53 -6.64 -1.67 -4.77
N GLY A 54 -6.94 -0.54 -4.12
CA GLY A 54 -7.86 -0.46 -2.99
C GLY A 54 -9.29 -0.88 -3.38
N ASP A 55 -9.79 -0.40 -4.52
CA ASP A 55 -11.11 -0.76 -5.03
C ASP A 55 -11.22 -2.26 -5.32
N GLU A 56 -10.21 -2.85 -5.97
CA GLU A 56 -10.14 -4.30 -6.22
C GLU A 56 -10.05 -5.11 -4.92
N ALA A 57 -9.30 -4.63 -3.93
CA ALA A 57 -9.22 -5.27 -2.63
C ALA A 57 -10.57 -5.25 -1.90
N VAL A 58 -11.28 -4.12 -1.94
CA VAL A 58 -12.63 -3.97 -1.38
C VAL A 58 -13.60 -4.96 -2.04
N LEU A 59 -13.57 -5.03 -3.38
CA LEU A 59 -14.41 -5.97 -4.13
C LEU A 59 -14.11 -7.42 -3.73
N GLY A 60 -12.84 -7.80 -3.68
CA GLY A 60 -12.43 -9.16 -3.30
C GLY A 60 -12.82 -9.55 -1.86
N VAL A 61 -12.82 -8.60 -0.93
CA VAL A 61 -13.32 -8.82 0.43
C VAL A 61 -14.82 -9.08 0.42
N HIS A 62 -15.60 -8.28 -0.31
CA HIS A 62 -17.04 -8.45 -0.39
C HIS A 62 -17.43 -9.78 -1.06
N GLU A 63 -16.79 -10.13 -2.16
CA GLU A 63 -17.02 -11.42 -2.85
C GLU A 63 -16.67 -12.63 -1.94
N SER A 64 -15.74 -12.45 -1.01
CA SER A 64 -15.37 -13.46 -0.03
C SER A 64 -16.31 -13.54 1.18
N GLY A 65 -17.37 -12.72 1.20
CA GLY A 65 -18.36 -12.67 2.27
C GLY A 65 -17.96 -11.81 3.47
N GLY A 66 -16.87 -11.04 3.38
CA GLY A 66 -16.46 -10.05 4.38
C GLY A 66 -17.11 -8.68 4.17
N ARG A 67 -16.86 -7.76 5.07
CA ARG A 67 -17.15 -6.34 4.90
C ARG A 67 -15.85 -5.55 4.92
N ALA A 68 -15.52 -4.95 3.80
CA ALA A 68 -14.37 -4.07 3.70
C ALA A 68 -14.67 -2.71 4.34
N VAL A 69 -13.68 -2.18 5.05
CA VAL A 69 -13.68 -0.83 5.60
C VAL A 69 -12.45 -0.11 5.06
N ARG A 70 -12.65 0.81 4.14
CA ARG A 70 -11.57 1.52 3.49
C ARG A 70 -11.08 2.68 4.35
N HIS A 71 -9.77 2.79 4.44
CA HIS A 71 -9.05 3.86 5.11
C HIS A 71 -7.89 4.31 4.23
N HIS A 72 -7.48 5.55 4.37
CA HIS A 72 -6.36 6.11 3.63
C HIS A 72 -5.39 6.76 4.59
N VAL A 73 -4.10 6.48 4.41
CA VAL A 73 -3.01 7.23 5.01
C VAL A 73 -2.24 7.97 3.91
N THR A 74 -1.59 9.07 4.28
CA THR A 74 -0.79 9.83 3.32
C THR A 74 0.48 9.07 2.93
N ASP A 75 1.09 9.46 1.82
CA ASP A 75 2.42 9.03 1.39
C ASP A 75 3.23 10.23 0.87
N ILE A 76 4.55 10.13 0.95
CA ILE A 76 5.47 11.16 0.49
C ILE A 76 6.57 10.50 -0.36
N CYS A 77 6.90 11.14 -1.49
CA CYS A 77 8.01 10.73 -2.32
C CYS A 77 9.29 11.49 -1.94
N ASP A 78 10.36 10.78 -1.66
CA ASP A 78 11.69 11.34 -1.37
C ASP A 78 12.18 12.25 -2.51
N GLY A 79 11.79 11.95 -3.76
CA GLY A 79 12.11 12.76 -4.92
C GLY A 79 11.65 14.22 -4.82
N TRP A 80 10.55 14.49 -4.15
CA TRP A 80 10.09 15.85 -3.91
C TRP A 80 10.93 16.59 -2.88
N GLY A 81 11.46 15.88 -1.89
CA GLY A 81 12.27 16.48 -0.82
C GLY A 81 13.70 16.78 -1.22
N GLN A 82 14.19 16.23 -2.33
CA GLN A 82 15.58 16.38 -2.74
C GLN A 82 15.94 17.84 -3.08
N GLY A 83 17.01 18.34 -2.45
CA GLY A 83 17.55 19.67 -2.71
C GLY A 83 16.91 20.82 -1.92
N HIS A 84 16.01 20.53 -0.96
CA HIS A 84 15.44 21.52 -0.07
C HIS A 84 15.05 20.92 1.32
N ASP A 85 14.60 21.75 2.24
CA ASP A 85 14.32 21.39 3.63
C ASP A 85 13.18 20.36 3.80
N GLY A 86 12.38 20.11 2.77
CA GLY A 86 11.37 19.04 2.74
C GLY A 86 11.93 17.66 3.05
N MET A 87 13.23 17.43 2.79
CA MET A 87 13.91 16.17 3.11
C MET A 87 13.87 15.85 4.62
N ASN A 88 13.82 16.86 5.49
CA ASN A 88 13.75 16.67 6.95
C ASN A 88 12.46 15.96 7.42
N TYR A 89 11.39 16.02 6.62
CA TYR A 89 10.10 15.42 6.93
C TYR A 89 9.94 14.00 6.38
N ILE A 90 10.79 13.60 5.46
CA ILE A 90 10.64 12.33 4.73
C ILE A 90 10.69 11.13 5.69
N LEU A 91 11.66 11.09 6.61
CA LEU A 91 11.75 9.97 7.55
C LEU A 91 10.63 10.01 8.60
N ALA A 92 10.23 11.21 9.02
CA ALA A 92 9.13 11.40 9.96
C ALA A 92 7.80 10.87 9.40
N SER A 93 7.59 10.94 8.08
CA SER A 93 6.37 10.41 7.43
C SER A 93 6.19 8.91 7.65
N ARG A 94 7.26 8.12 7.68
CA ARG A 94 7.21 6.68 7.96
C ARG A 94 6.58 6.40 9.33
N GLU A 95 7.03 7.11 10.35
CA GLU A 95 6.52 6.95 11.71
C GLU A 95 5.07 7.44 11.81
N ALA A 96 4.76 8.56 11.16
CA ALA A 96 3.40 9.10 11.13
C ALA A 96 2.42 8.12 10.48
N ILE A 97 2.75 7.54 9.34
CA ILE A 97 1.95 6.53 8.65
C ILE A 97 1.75 5.30 9.55
N ALA A 98 2.84 4.75 10.11
CA ALA A 98 2.78 3.57 10.98
C ALA A 98 1.88 3.82 12.19
N ASN A 99 2.01 4.97 12.84
CA ASN A 99 1.22 5.35 13.99
C ASN A 99 -0.27 5.55 13.63
N MET A 100 -0.57 6.19 12.48
CA MET A 100 -1.96 6.41 12.05
C MET A 100 -2.67 5.09 11.78
N VAL A 101 -2.03 4.16 11.08
CA VAL A 101 -2.59 2.81 10.83
C VAL A 101 -2.80 2.07 12.15
N GLU A 102 -1.81 2.10 13.06
CA GLU A 102 -1.91 1.43 14.36
C GLU A 102 -3.03 2.03 15.23
N ILE A 103 -3.10 3.35 15.33
CA ILE A 103 -4.14 4.05 16.10
C ILE A 103 -5.52 3.70 15.54
N HIS A 104 -5.71 3.82 14.22
CA HIS A 104 -6.98 3.56 13.59
C HIS A 104 -7.42 2.10 13.80
N ALA A 105 -6.54 1.15 13.53
CA ALA A 105 -6.85 -0.28 13.66
C ALA A 105 -6.92 -0.80 15.10
N SER A 106 -6.43 -0.01 16.07
CA SER A 106 -6.58 -0.31 17.49
C SER A 106 -7.91 0.19 18.06
N VAL A 107 -8.40 1.32 17.55
CA VAL A 107 -9.68 1.92 17.98
C VAL A 107 -10.85 1.23 17.30
N VAL A 108 -10.77 1.06 15.97
CA VAL A 108 -11.82 0.36 15.21
C VAL A 108 -11.51 -1.13 15.21
N PRO A 109 -12.40 -1.98 15.75
CA PRO A 109 -12.12 -3.42 15.84
C PRO A 109 -12.23 -4.07 14.47
N TYR A 110 -11.08 -4.50 13.92
CA TYR A 110 -10.98 -5.30 12.70
C TYR A 110 -10.61 -6.74 12.99
N ASP A 111 -11.09 -7.65 12.15
CA ASP A 111 -10.80 -9.08 12.22
C ASP A 111 -9.59 -9.47 11.36
N ALA A 112 -9.35 -8.69 10.30
CA ALA A 112 -8.22 -8.83 9.37
C ALA A 112 -7.96 -7.50 8.65
N GLY A 113 -6.89 -7.43 7.85
CA GLY A 113 -6.64 -6.25 7.03
C GLY A 113 -5.78 -6.51 5.80
N ILE A 114 -5.87 -5.55 4.88
CA ILE A 114 -5.08 -5.46 3.66
C ILE A 114 -4.45 -4.08 3.67
N LEU A 115 -3.13 -4.02 3.56
CA LEU A 115 -2.34 -2.80 3.52
C LEU A 115 -1.75 -2.65 2.12
N ILE A 116 -1.92 -1.49 1.49
CA ILE A 116 -1.52 -1.23 0.10
C ILE A 116 -0.59 -0.04 0.06
N SER A 117 0.67 -0.26 -0.32
CA SER A 117 1.67 0.80 -0.41
C SER A 117 2.74 0.50 -1.45
N SER A 118 3.42 1.52 -1.92
CA SER A 118 4.34 1.41 -3.04
C SER A 118 5.65 2.12 -2.84
N CYS A 119 5.66 3.20 -2.08
CA CYS A 119 6.80 4.11 -2.05
C CYS A 119 7.74 3.85 -0.85
N ASP A 120 8.79 4.63 -0.78
CA ASP A 120 9.98 4.47 0.04
C ASP A 120 9.69 4.40 1.56
N LYS A 121 8.74 5.18 2.03
CA LYS A 121 8.40 5.26 3.46
C LYS A 121 7.12 4.51 3.81
N SER A 122 6.16 4.45 2.89
CA SER A 122 4.87 3.83 3.13
C SER A 122 4.96 2.31 3.29
N ILE A 123 5.79 1.62 2.51
CA ILE A 123 5.94 0.17 2.65
C ILE A 123 6.49 -0.21 4.02
N PRO A 124 7.66 0.31 4.46
CA PRO A 124 8.16 -0.02 5.79
C PRO A 124 7.20 0.43 6.90
N ALA A 125 6.48 1.55 6.73
CA ALA A 125 5.47 1.99 7.68
C ALA A 125 4.34 0.98 7.86
N HIS A 126 3.79 0.48 6.76
CA HIS A 126 2.77 -0.56 6.79
C HIS A 126 3.27 -1.87 7.42
N LEU A 127 4.52 -2.27 7.13
CA LEU A 127 5.11 -3.45 7.75
C LEU A 127 5.31 -3.28 9.27
N ILE A 128 5.72 -2.09 9.71
CA ILE A 128 5.83 -1.75 11.14
C ILE A 128 4.45 -1.82 11.81
N ALA A 129 3.45 -1.16 11.23
CA ALA A 129 2.09 -1.19 11.77
C ALA A 129 1.54 -2.61 11.82
N ALA A 130 1.77 -3.40 10.77
CA ALA A 130 1.35 -4.78 10.70
C ALA A 130 1.97 -5.66 11.80
N ALA A 131 3.25 -5.45 12.10
CA ALA A 131 3.94 -6.15 13.17
C ALA A 131 3.40 -5.78 14.56
N ARG A 132 3.06 -4.49 14.77
CA ARG A 132 2.52 -3.99 16.04
C ARG A 132 1.08 -4.43 16.30
N LEU A 133 0.24 -4.48 15.27
CA LEU A 133 -1.19 -4.79 15.39
C LEU A 133 -1.50 -6.24 15.71
N ASN A 134 -0.62 -7.17 15.37
CA ASN A 134 -0.82 -8.61 15.56
C ASN A 134 -2.20 -9.10 15.03
N LEU A 135 -2.61 -8.58 13.87
CA LEU A 135 -3.80 -8.99 13.14
C LEU A 135 -3.40 -9.88 11.95
N PRO A 136 -4.29 -10.74 11.45
CA PRO A 136 -4.12 -11.35 10.13
C PRO A 136 -4.10 -10.26 9.06
N LEU A 137 -2.91 -9.89 8.58
CA LEU A 137 -2.71 -8.82 7.62
C LEU A 137 -2.04 -9.34 6.35
N LEU A 138 -2.43 -8.75 5.22
CA LEU A 138 -1.76 -8.89 3.92
C LEU A 138 -1.20 -7.53 3.52
N HIS A 139 -0.04 -7.52 2.88
CA HIS A 139 0.48 -6.34 2.20
C HIS A 139 0.41 -6.53 0.69
N ILE A 140 -0.10 -5.52 -0.02
CA ILE A 140 -0.13 -5.48 -1.48
C ILE A 140 0.85 -4.39 -1.93
N PRO A 141 2.00 -4.75 -2.48
CA PRO A 141 2.93 -3.77 -3.05
C PRO A 141 2.36 -3.17 -4.33
N GLY A 142 2.41 -1.85 -4.44
CA GLY A 142 1.90 -1.13 -5.61
C GLY A 142 2.74 -1.27 -6.87
N GLY A 143 3.93 -1.89 -6.77
CA GLY A 143 4.81 -2.14 -7.90
C GLY A 143 5.70 -0.93 -8.26
N SER A 144 6.59 -1.17 -9.21
CA SER A 144 7.51 -0.16 -9.75
C SER A 144 7.05 0.32 -11.13
N MET A 145 7.32 1.58 -11.44
CA MET A 145 7.10 2.12 -12.79
C MET A 145 8.00 1.41 -13.82
N ARG A 146 7.61 1.42 -15.07
CA ARG A 146 8.43 0.88 -16.15
C ARG A 146 9.59 1.84 -16.44
N PRO A 147 10.78 1.33 -16.74
CA PRO A 147 11.84 2.19 -17.25
C PRO A 147 11.50 2.66 -18.67
N ALA A 148 11.91 3.89 -18.99
CA ALA A 148 11.96 4.34 -20.37
C ALA A 148 13.13 3.66 -21.10
N PRO A 149 13.08 3.54 -22.43
CA PRO A 149 14.23 3.06 -23.19
C PRO A 149 15.47 3.92 -22.91
N ASN A 150 16.54 3.28 -22.47
CA ASN A 150 17.85 3.90 -22.19
C ASN A 150 17.84 5.01 -21.12
N MET A 151 16.83 5.07 -20.25
CA MET A 151 16.75 6.07 -19.19
C MET A 151 16.01 5.56 -17.96
N SER A 152 16.49 5.94 -16.78
CA SER A 152 15.88 5.65 -15.49
C SER A 152 15.70 6.92 -14.65
N THR A 153 14.92 6.84 -13.58
CA THR A 153 14.79 7.96 -12.63
C THR A 153 16.12 8.35 -11.98
N SER A 154 17.07 7.44 -11.88
CA SER A 154 18.42 7.76 -11.35
C SER A 154 19.19 8.71 -12.27
N ASP A 155 18.93 8.69 -13.58
CA ASP A 155 19.57 9.57 -14.55
C ASP A 155 19.10 11.02 -14.42
N LEU A 156 17.91 11.22 -13.83
CA LEU A 156 17.37 12.55 -13.55
C LEU A 156 18.14 13.29 -12.44
N GLY A 157 18.73 12.55 -11.49
CA GLY A 157 19.36 13.15 -10.30
C GLY A 157 20.54 14.09 -10.60
N GLY A 158 21.17 13.97 -11.75
CA GLY A 158 22.30 14.82 -12.16
C GLY A 158 21.98 15.90 -13.19
N ILE A 159 20.74 15.96 -13.68
CA ILE A 159 20.37 16.82 -14.82
C ILE A 159 20.67 18.30 -14.56
N THR A 160 20.28 18.82 -13.41
CA THR A 160 20.49 20.24 -13.07
C THR A 160 21.98 20.60 -13.03
N ALA A 161 22.81 19.72 -12.50
CA ALA A 161 24.25 19.93 -12.47
C ALA A 161 24.85 19.92 -13.86
N LYS A 162 24.46 18.99 -14.72
CA LYS A 162 24.91 18.90 -16.13
C LYS A 162 24.47 20.12 -16.93
N LEU A 163 23.25 20.60 -16.75
CA LEU A 163 22.75 21.81 -17.39
C LEU A 163 23.56 23.03 -16.95
N LYS A 164 23.82 23.21 -15.66
CA LYS A 164 24.61 24.33 -15.12
C LYS A 164 26.06 24.32 -15.64
N LYS A 165 26.63 23.15 -15.91
CA LYS A 165 27.96 23.00 -16.49
C LYS A 165 27.98 23.15 -18.01
N GLY A 166 26.85 23.29 -18.67
CA GLY A 166 26.75 23.35 -20.13
C GLY A 166 26.99 22.00 -20.82
N GLU A 167 26.97 20.89 -20.11
CA GLU A 167 27.18 19.54 -20.66
C GLU A 167 25.95 19.06 -21.46
N ILE A 168 24.75 19.58 -21.13
CA ILE A 168 23.51 19.30 -21.84
C ILE A 168 22.71 20.58 -22.06
N GLY A 169 21.93 20.63 -23.15
CA GLY A 169 21.03 21.74 -23.45
C GLY A 169 19.65 21.59 -22.82
N ILE A 170 18.90 22.69 -22.77
CA ILE A 170 17.54 22.73 -22.18
C ILE A 170 16.60 21.73 -22.86
N GLN A 171 16.64 21.59 -24.18
CA GLN A 171 15.82 20.63 -24.92
C GLN A 171 16.08 19.18 -24.51
N GLN A 172 17.35 18.85 -24.20
CA GLN A 172 17.71 17.52 -23.71
C GLN A 172 17.15 17.29 -22.29
N VAL A 173 17.18 18.33 -21.44
CA VAL A 173 16.57 18.29 -20.11
C VAL A 173 15.08 18.00 -20.20
N GLU A 174 14.34 18.73 -21.04
CA GLU A 174 12.91 18.56 -21.25
C GLU A 174 12.57 17.14 -21.74
N ALA A 175 13.33 16.62 -22.72
CA ALA A 175 13.14 15.26 -23.21
C ALA A 175 13.39 14.21 -22.11
N MET A 176 14.41 14.40 -21.28
CA MET A 176 14.70 13.51 -20.16
C MET A 176 13.60 13.56 -19.09
N GLN A 177 13.07 14.76 -18.79
CA GLN A 177 11.98 14.92 -17.83
C GLN A 177 10.70 14.22 -18.29
N GLN A 178 10.35 14.32 -19.57
CA GLN A 178 9.18 13.65 -20.15
C GLN A 178 9.26 12.11 -20.10
N CYS A 179 10.47 11.58 -20.18
CA CYS A 179 10.71 10.13 -20.20
C CYS A 179 11.05 9.53 -18.83
N GLY A 180 11.40 10.36 -17.85
CA GLY A 180 11.96 9.89 -16.58
C GLY A 180 11.02 9.09 -15.68
N CYS A 181 9.73 9.40 -15.74
CA CYS A 181 8.69 8.70 -14.99
C CYS A 181 7.54 8.30 -15.92
N PRO A 182 7.70 7.28 -16.77
CA PRO A 182 6.76 7.02 -17.86
C PRO A 182 5.45 6.34 -17.44
N THR A 183 5.36 5.82 -16.22
CA THR A 183 4.16 5.17 -15.67
C THR A 183 4.02 5.42 -14.19
N ALA A 184 2.82 5.15 -13.64
CA ALA A 184 2.62 5.06 -12.21
C ALA A 184 3.46 3.91 -11.60
N GLY A 185 3.72 4.00 -10.30
CA GLY A 185 4.54 3.06 -9.53
C GLY A 185 5.71 3.74 -8.82
N ALA A 186 6.38 3.02 -7.95
CA ALA A 186 7.63 3.47 -7.34
C ALA A 186 8.75 3.58 -8.38
N CYS A 187 9.87 4.22 -8.01
CA CYS A 187 11.04 4.35 -8.89
C CYS A 187 11.48 3.00 -9.47
N GLN A 188 11.82 2.98 -10.75
CA GLN A 188 12.18 1.75 -11.47
C GLN A 188 13.58 1.19 -11.16
N PHE A 189 14.40 1.91 -10.42
CA PHE A 189 15.68 1.39 -9.94
C PHE A 189 15.52 0.65 -8.60
N MET A 190 16.49 -0.18 -8.26
CA MET A 190 16.49 -0.96 -7.01
C MET A 190 16.88 -0.09 -5.81
N GLY A 191 16.07 0.95 -5.54
CA GLY A 191 16.16 1.78 -4.33
C GLY A 191 15.33 1.18 -3.19
N THR A 192 15.09 1.96 -2.13
CA THR A 192 14.36 1.51 -0.93
C THR A 192 12.97 0.99 -1.26
N ALA A 193 12.23 1.69 -2.13
CA ALA A 193 10.87 1.28 -2.49
C ALA A 193 10.83 -0.15 -3.07
N SER A 194 11.61 -0.42 -4.12
CA SER A 194 11.66 -1.75 -4.72
C SER A 194 12.25 -2.81 -3.78
N THR A 195 13.29 -2.46 -3.01
CA THR A 195 13.86 -3.35 -2.00
C THR A 195 12.83 -3.73 -0.94
N MET A 196 12.06 -2.77 -0.43
CA MET A 196 11.06 -3.05 0.59
C MET A 196 9.86 -3.83 0.04
N GLN A 197 9.51 -3.69 -1.23
CA GLN A 197 8.55 -4.56 -1.89
C GLN A 197 9.04 -6.02 -1.91
N CYS A 198 10.29 -6.25 -2.30
CA CYS A 198 10.92 -7.58 -2.26
C CYS A 198 10.99 -8.12 -0.83
N MET A 199 11.38 -7.30 0.14
CA MET A 199 11.44 -7.69 1.56
C MET A 199 10.07 -8.07 2.10
N SER A 200 9.04 -7.32 1.76
CA SER A 200 7.66 -7.65 2.12
C SER A 200 7.28 -9.06 1.63
N GLU A 201 7.64 -9.40 0.38
CA GLU A 201 7.39 -10.73 -0.16
C GLU A 201 8.23 -11.82 0.53
N ALA A 202 9.51 -11.56 0.74
CA ALA A 202 10.41 -12.51 1.41
C ALA A 202 9.92 -12.82 2.84
N LEU A 203 9.33 -11.85 3.53
CA LEU A 203 8.68 -12.02 4.83
C LEU A 203 7.32 -12.73 4.75
N GLY A 204 6.82 -13.03 3.56
CA GLY A 204 5.55 -13.73 3.34
C GLY A 204 4.30 -12.89 3.61
N TRP A 205 4.41 -11.55 3.57
CA TRP A 205 3.27 -10.64 3.76
C TRP A 205 2.37 -10.52 2.54
N PRO A 206 2.87 -10.51 1.28
CA PRO A 206 2.03 -10.47 0.10
C PRO A 206 1.46 -11.83 -0.27
N CYS A 207 0.43 -11.80 -1.10
CA CYS A 207 0.00 -12.96 -1.86
C CYS A 207 1.08 -13.33 -2.90
N GLN A 208 1.42 -14.61 -3.01
CA GLN A 208 2.51 -15.17 -3.86
C GLN A 208 2.53 -14.76 -5.35
N ALA A 209 1.65 -13.91 -5.81
CA ALA A 209 1.58 -13.43 -7.19
C ALA A 209 1.86 -11.94 -7.37
N ALA A 210 2.06 -11.19 -6.28
CA ALA A 210 2.08 -9.74 -6.35
C ALA A 210 3.33 -9.17 -7.02
N LEU A 211 4.51 -9.74 -6.78
CA LEU A 211 5.78 -9.27 -7.36
C LEU A 211 6.06 -9.79 -8.77
N CYS A 212 5.53 -10.94 -9.16
CA CYS A 212 5.71 -11.46 -10.53
C CYS A 212 4.96 -10.64 -11.59
N CYS A 213 4.16 -9.67 -11.19
CA CYS A 213 3.41 -8.82 -12.09
C CYS A 213 4.16 -7.53 -12.40
N HIS A 214 5.16 -7.59 -13.28
CA HIS A 214 5.73 -6.40 -13.95
C HIS A 214 4.71 -5.60 -14.79
N ARG A 215 3.44 -5.91 -14.66
CA ARG A 215 2.33 -5.16 -15.28
C ARG A 215 1.33 -4.79 -14.20
N PRO A 216 1.41 -3.58 -13.62
CA PRO A 216 0.52 -3.18 -12.52
C PRO A 216 -0.97 -3.19 -12.89
N TRP A 217 -1.36 -3.20 -14.16
CA TRP A 217 -2.72 -2.89 -14.59
C TRP A 217 -3.49 -4.02 -15.26
N ARG A 218 -2.84 -4.88 -16.04
CA ARG A 218 -3.58 -5.83 -16.89
C ARG A 218 -3.71 -7.23 -16.32
N LYS A 219 -2.94 -7.58 -15.28
CA LYS A 219 -3.01 -8.94 -14.71
C LYS A 219 -3.81 -9.03 -13.41
N PHE A 220 -3.96 -7.95 -12.65
CA PHE A 220 -4.95 -7.94 -11.56
C PHE A 220 -6.38 -7.92 -12.12
N ALA A 221 -6.64 -7.16 -13.16
CA ALA A 221 -7.91 -7.19 -13.91
C ALA A 221 -8.11 -8.46 -14.78
N ALA A 222 -7.06 -9.27 -14.98
CA ALA A 222 -7.08 -10.48 -15.78
C ALA A 222 -6.82 -11.76 -15.00
N LEU A 223 -6.80 -11.71 -13.67
CA LEU A 223 -6.94 -12.91 -12.86
C LEU A 223 -8.40 -13.35 -12.97
N PRO A 224 -8.71 -14.43 -13.70
CA PRO A 224 -10.03 -14.96 -13.65
C PRO A 224 -10.25 -15.52 -12.26
N GLU A 225 -11.26 -14.99 -11.60
CA GLU A 225 -11.89 -15.49 -10.39
C GLU A 225 -11.36 -15.10 -9.00
N PRO A 226 -12.30 -15.09 -8.04
CA PRO A 226 -12.09 -14.77 -6.61
C PRO A 226 -11.14 -15.71 -5.86
N GLN A 227 -10.48 -16.63 -6.54
CA GLN A 227 -9.62 -17.64 -5.95
C GLN A 227 -8.31 -17.08 -5.35
N ALA A 228 -7.77 -15.99 -5.88
CA ALA A 228 -6.52 -15.44 -5.38
C ALA A 228 -6.70 -14.83 -3.98
N THR A 229 -7.74 -14.02 -3.78
CA THR A 229 -8.05 -13.41 -2.48
C THR A 229 -8.53 -14.47 -1.47
N ARG A 230 -9.34 -15.43 -1.88
CA ARG A 230 -9.76 -16.57 -1.05
C ARG A 230 -8.59 -17.42 -0.59
N ARG A 231 -7.63 -17.75 -1.47
CA ARG A 231 -6.45 -18.56 -1.11
C ARG A 231 -5.50 -17.84 -0.16
N CYS A 232 -5.33 -16.53 -0.27
CA CYS A 232 -4.45 -15.78 0.60
C CYS A 232 -5.01 -15.61 2.00
N ILE A 233 -6.29 -15.25 2.13
CA ILE A 233 -6.94 -15.12 3.44
C ILE A 233 -7.08 -16.48 4.15
N TRP A 234 -7.34 -17.58 3.41
CA TRP A 234 -7.59 -18.89 4.00
C TRP A 234 -6.34 -19.72 4.30
N ARG A 235 -5.22 -19.55 3.58
CA ARG A 235 -4.01 -20.33 3.85
C ARG A 235 -3.27 -19.93 5.13
N ARG A 236 -3.42 -18.71 5.63
CA ARG A 236 -2.85 -18.31 6.93
C ARG A 236 -3.60 -18.81 8.18
N LYS A 237 -4.63 -19.62 8.02
CA LYS A 237 -5.29 -20.28 9.16
C LYS A 237 -4.40 -21.25 9.96
N ILE A 238 -3.16 -21.53 9.55
CA ILE A 238 -2.41 -22.71 10.01
C ILE A 238 -1.03 -22.39 10.62
N SER A 239 -0.58 -21.19 10.69
CA SER A 239 0.69 -20.91 11.38
C SER A 239 0.42 -20.27 12.74
N PRO A 240 0.79 -20.93 13.86
CA PRO A 240 0.72 -20.30 15.17
C PRO A 240 1.75 -19.17 15.26
N PRO A 241 1.51 -18.14 16.10
CA PRO A 241 2.47 -17.07 16.33
C PRO A 241 3.77 -17.66 16.87
N ILE A 242 4.89 -17.17 16.35
CA ILE A 242 6.21 -17.45 16.90
C ILE A 242 6.21 -16.89 18.33
N ARG A 243 6.27 -17.80 19.30
CA ARG A 243 6.46 -17.42 20.70
C ARG A 243 7.92 -16.98 20.87
N SER A 244 8.10 -15.74 21.28
CA SER A 244 9.37 -15.24 21.80
C SER A 244 9.73 -15.90 23.12
#